data_d2b03a0f1f049df65db92014f3367944
#
_entry.id   d2b03a0f1f049df65db92014f3367944
#
_cell.length_a   1.000
_cell.length_b   1.000
_cell.length_c   1.000
_cell.angle_alpha   90.00
_cell.angle_beta   90.00
_cell.angle_gamma   90.00
#
_symmetry.space_group_name_H-M   'P 1'
#
loop_
_entity.id
_entity.type
_entity.pdbx_description
1 polymer ?
#
loop_
_entity_poly.entity_id
_entity_poly.type
_entity_poly.pdbx_seq_one_letter_code
_entity_poly.pdbx_strand_id
1 'polypeptide(L)'
;DNSLMGSAIHYFLEEFYPNDVLSLSDFYNHDVKVKQSLHAFYKKYLSENNFNQGRNYLSLKVAEKLVNDFMIYEEKMVVEKNHIQILYKEKELTLNFKVDEYNFKLLGNIDRIDITNNTVRIIDYKTGKNISNSELTFSDWDEVSDNPKKDKVFQLLMYSYLFLKNNPEFLDKEIIVGIYFLRDVKNGLVPLQKTGGLKFDNDFIENFEIQLSKLFKRIIEDDFKENDDPKLCEFCNSLEITGRI
;
A
#
# COMPACT_ATOMS: atom_id res chain seq x y z
N ASP A 1 19.29 3.63 -1.17
CA ASP A 1 18.45 2.51 -1.56
C ASP A 1 16.99 2.92 -1.38
N ASN A 2 16.17 2.81 -2.44
CA ASN A 2 14.76 3.20 -2.39
C ASN A 2 13.96 2.34 -1.40
N SER A 3 14.36 1.09 -1.21
CA SER A 3 13.76 0.17 -0.24
C SER A 3 13.98 0.66 1.19
N LEU A 4 15.21 1.06 1.56
CA LEU A 4 15.51 1.58 2.89
C LEU A 4 14.70 2.86 3.20
N MET A 5 14.57 3.75 2.20
CA MET A 5 13.77 4.97 2.35
C MET A 5 12.30 4.64 2.61
N GLY A 6 11.75 3.71 1.85
CA GLY A 6 10.37 3.25 2.05
C GLY A 6 10.17 2.72 3.47
N SER A 7 11.01 1.77 3.89
CA SER A 7 10.94 1.17 5.24
C SER A 7 11.08 2.21 6.36
N ALA A 8 11.96 3.21 6.19
CA ALA A 8 12.12 4.27 7.18
C ALA A 8 10.87 5.14 7.31
N ILE A 9 10.19 5.43 6.19
CA ILE A 9 8.97 6.23 6.18
C ILE A 9 7.82 5.44 6.81
N HIS A 10 7.62 4.17 6.47
CA HIS A 10 6.60 3.32 7.08
C HIS A 10 6.82 3.20 8.59
N TYR A 11 8.08 2.96 9.02
CA TYR A 11 8.41 2.93 10.44
C TYR A 11 8.04 4.22 11.16
N PHE A 12 8.36 5.39 10.57
CA PHE A 12 7.98 6.67 11.17
C PHE A 12 6.46 6.82 11.27
N LEU A 13 5.71 6.49 10.22
CA LEU A 13 4.25 6.64 10.20
C LEU A 13 3.58 5.70 11.21
N GLU A 14 4.08 4.48 11.37
CA GLU A 14 3.63 3.55 12.40
C GLU A 14 3.80 4.14 13.81
N GLU A 15 4.97 4.68 14.12
CA GLU A 15 5.28 5.28 15.45
C GLU A 15 4.54 6.59 15.70
N PHE A 16 4.31 7.38 14.65
CA PHE A 16 3.72 8.71 14.76
C PHE A 16 2.24 8.68 15.13
N TYR A 17 1.46 7.80 14.48
CA TYR A 17 0.02 7.79 14.69
C TYR A 17 -0.37 7.27 16.08
N PRO A 18 -1.30 7.96 16.79
CA PRO A 18 -1.91 7.42 18.00
C PRO A 18 -2.79 6.20 17.66
N ASN A 19 -3.19 5.45 18.68
CA ASN A 19 -4.21 4.42 18.56
C ASN A 19 -5.60 4.98 18.89
N ASP A 20 -5.89 6.17 18.41
CA ASP A 20 -7.09 6.94 18.73
C ASP A 20 -7.35 8.00 17.64
N VAL A 21 -8.16 8.99 17.96
CA VAL A 21 -8.49 10.13 17.10
C VAL A 21 -7.31 11.08 16.99
N LEU A 22 -6.95 11.42 15.74
CA LEU A 22 -5.93 12.45 15.47
C LEU A 22 -6.38 13.82 15.94
N SER A 23 -5.48 14.50 16.60
CA SER A 23 -5.65 15.86 17.12
C SER A 23 -4.53 16.78 16.65
N LEU A 24 -4.73 18.09 16.71
CA LEU A 24 -3.68 19.05 16.36
C LEU A 24 -2.43 18.92 17.24
N SER A 25 -2.58 18.46 18.49
CA SER A 25 -1.45 18.25 19.39
C SER A 25 -0.49 17.15 18.91
N ASP A 26 -0.97 16.17 18.12
CA ASP A 26 -0.12 15.10 17.58
C ASP A 26 0.90 15.67 16.61
N PHE A 27 0.53 16.71 15.86
CA PHE A 27 1.40 17.37 14.89
C PHE A 27 2.38 18.37 15.48
N TYR A 28 2.29 18.64 16.78
CA TYR A 28 3.22 19.57 17.42
C TYR A 28 4.67 19.11 17.29
N ASN A 29 5.54 20.00 16.75
CA ASN A 29 6.95 19.70 16.46
C ASN A 29 7.15 18.46 15.57
N HIS A 30 6.24 18.18 14.63
CA HIS A 30 6.34 17.02 13.76
C HIS A 30 7.66 16.99 12.96
N ASP A 31 8.17 18.14 12.53
CA ASP A 31 9.45 18.26 11.82
C ASP A 31 10.64 17.73 12.62
N VAL A 32 10.66 18.00 13.93
CA VAL A 32 11.67 17.48 14.86
C VAL A 32 11.52 15.97 15.03
N LYS A 33 10.29 15.49 15.21
CA LYS A 33 9.97 14.05 15.33
C LYS A 33 10.40 13.29 14.08
N VAL A 34 10.04 13.81 12.90
CA VAL A 34 10.42 13.24 11.58
C VAL A 34 11.94 13.10 11.49
N LYS A 35 12.66 14.18 11.73
CA LYS A 35 14.12 14.16 11.66
C LYS A 35 14.74 13.15 12.63
N GLN A 36 14.31 13.16 13.89
CA GLN A 36 14.86 12.26 14.91
C GLN A 36 14.60 10.80 14.57
N SER A 37 13.37 10.44 14.21
CA SER A 37 13.00 9.06 13.91
C SER A 37 13.71 8.53 12.66
N LEU A 38 13.69 9.29 11.54
CA LEU A 38 14.36 8.88 10.32
C LEU A 38 15.88 8.76 10.49
N HIS A 39 16.53 9.69 11.22
CA HIS A 39 17.95 9.59 11.51
C HIS A 39 18.27 8.35 12.37
N ALA A 40 17.46 8.07 13.40
CA ALA A 40 17.63 6.89 14.23
C ALA A 40 17.48 5.60 13.42
N PHE A 41 16.49 5.54 12.51
CA PHE A 41 16.31 4.40 11.62
C PHE A 41 17.51 4.20 10.68
N TYR A 42 17.95 5.25 9.98
CA TYR A 42 19.10 5.16 9.09
C TYR A 42 20.38 4.77 9.83
N LYS A 43 20.60 5.30 11.04
CA LYS A 43 21.73 4.94 11.89
C LYS A 43 21.72 3.46 12.30
N LYS A 44 20.53 2.90 12.52
CA LYS A 44 20.37 1.47 12.87
C LYS A 44 20.74 0.53 11.73
N TYR A 45 20.42 0.90 10.49
CA TYR A 45 20.60 0.03 9.32
C TYR A 45 21.85 0.36 8.48
N LEU A 46 22.47 1.52 8.70
CA LEU A 46 23.70 1.94 8.03
C LEU A 46 24.76 2.30 9.07
N SER A 47 26.03 2.04 8.76
CA SER A 47 27.14 2.52 9.61
C SER A 47 27.14 4.05 9.66
N GLU A 48 27.60 4.63 10.79
CA GLU A 48 27.57 6.10 11.02
C GLU A 48 28.22 6.93 9.90
N ASN A 49 29.22 6.37 9.22
CA ASN A 49 29.90 7.05 8.13
C ASN A 49 29.15 7.00 6.80
N ASN A 50 28.11 6.16 6.68
CA ASN A 50 27.48 5.87 5.38
C ASN A 50 26.15 6.60 5.14
N PHE A 51 25.54 7.24 6.15
CA PHE A 51 24.28 7.94 5.95
C PHE A 51 24.40 9.48 5.97
N ASN A 52 25.57 10.03 6.32
CA ASN A 52 25.82 11.47 6.37
C ASN A 52 26.37 12.04 5.05
N GLN A 53 26.54 11.22 4.04
CA GLN A 53 27.09 11.62 2.74
C GLN A 53 26.58 10.76 1.59
N GLY A 54 26.74 11.26 0.36
CA GLY A 54 26.42 10.54 -0.85
C GLY A 54 24.93 10.22 -1.01
N ARG A 55 24.63 9.08 -1.61
CA ARG A 55 23.25 8.66 -1.93
C ARG A 55 22.38 8.44 -0.71
N ASN A 56 22.93 7.92 0.38
CA ASN A 56 22.18 7.64 1.60
C ASN A 56 21.75 8.93 2.29
N TYR A 57 22.63 9.96 2.32
CA TYR A 57 22.28 11.28 2.81
C TYR A 57 21.16 11.93 1.99
N LEU A 58 21.28 11.84 0.65
CA LEU A 58 20.22 12.34 -0.23
C LEU A 58 18.90 11.60 0.00
N SER A 59 18.94 10.28 0.11
CA SER A 59 17.77 9.44 0.40
C SER A 59 17.09 9.85 1.72
N LEU A 60 17.89 10.06 2.78
CA LEU A 60 17.38 10.55 4.07
C LEU A 60 16.71 11.93 3.93
N LYS A 61 17.34 12.88 3.21
CA LYS A 61 16.77 14.22 3.00
C LYS A 61 15.48 14.18 2.18
N VAL A 62 15.40 13.28 1.20
CA VAL A 62 14.15 13.05 0.45
C VAL A 62 13.08 12.48 1.37
N ALA A 63 13.42 11.49 2.21
CA ALA A 63 12.47 10.93 3.19
C ALA A 63 11.95 12.00 4.15
N GLU A 64 12.84 12.81 4.74
CA GLU A 64 12.46 13.92 5.62
C GLU A 64 11.45 14.87 4.94
N LYS A 65 11.74 15.24 3.69
CA LYS A 65 10.84 16.11 2.93
C LYS A 65 9.48 15.47 2.68
N LEU A 66 9.45 14.24 2.17
CA LEU A 66 8.21 13.54 1.84
C LEU A 66 7.31 13.38 3.07
N VAL A 67 7.89 13.00 4.19
CA VAL A 67 7.14 12.83 5.44
C VAL A 67 6.66 14.17 5.97
N ASN A 68 7.49 15.22 5.98
CA ASN A 68 7.04 16.54 6.42
C ASN A 68 5.91 17.11 5.55
N ASP A 69 6.01 16.96 4.22
CA ASP A 69 4.94 17.39 3.31
C ASP A 69 3.63 16.63 3.61
N PHE A 70 3.73 15.34 3.96
CA PHE A 70 2.56 14.52 4.32
C PHE A 70 1.98 14.91 5.69
N MET A 71 2.83 15.18 6.69
CA MET A 71 2.37 15.66 8.00
C MET A 71 1.62 17.00 7.89
N ILE A 72 2.14 17.94 7.09
CA ILE A 72 1.47 19.22 6.83
C ILE A 72 0.11 19.00 6.16
N TYR A 73 0.02 18.06 5.23
CA TYR A 73 -1.24 17.69 4.57
C TYR A 73 -2.25 17.14 5.58
N GLU A 74 -1.86 16.19 6.44
CA GLU A 74 -2.77 15.62 7.44
C GLU A 74 -3.14 16.60 8.54
N GLU A 75 -2.20 17.42 9.01
CA GLU A 75 -2.50 18.51 9.95
C GLU A 75 -3.60 19.42 9.38
N LYS A 76 -3.50 19.78 8.10
CA LYS A 76 -4.52 20.56 7.40
C LYS A 76 -5.88 19.84 7.40
N MET A 77 -5.92 18.54 7.16
CA MET A 77 -7.15 17.75 7.23
C MET A 77 -7.81 17.86 8.60
N VAL A 78 -7.02 17.80 9.69
CA VAL A 78 -7.54 17.96 11.06
C VAL A 78 -8.00 19.40 11.33
N VAL A 79 -7.26 20.40 10.85
CA VAL A 79 -7.66 21.82 10.93
C VAL A 79 -9.01 22.07 10.23
N GLU A 80 -9.25 21.42 9.10
CA GLU A 80 -10.50 21.46 8.34
C GLU A 80 -11.63 20.64 8.99
N LYS A 81 -11.42 20.20 10.25
CA LYS A 81 -12.38 19.46 11.07
C LYS A 81 -12.73 18.05 10.54
N ASN A 82 -11.84 17.42 9.79
CA ASN A 82 -11.99 16.02 9.50
C ASN A 82 -11.74 15.22 10.79
N HIS A 83 -12.68 14.36 11.14
CA HIS A 83 -12.53 13.42 12.25
C HIS A 83 -11.82 12.18 11.73
N ILE A 84 -10.57 11.97 12.14
CA ILE A 84 -9.74 10.86 11.69
C ILE A 84 -9.43 9.98 12.90
N GLN A 85 -10.03 8.80 12.94
CA GLN A 85 -9.77 7.79 13.98
C GLN A 85 -8.91 6.68 13.41
N ILE A 86 -7.71 6.49 13.94
CA ILE A 86 -6.81 5.40 13.54
C ILE A 86 -7.30 4.09 14.14
N LEU A 87 -7.58 3.10 13.30
CA LEU A 87 -7.96 1.76 13.73
C LEU A 87 -6.75 0.82 13.79
N TYR A 88 -5.94 0.81 12.73
CA TYR A 88 -4.77 -0.07 12.62
C TYR A 88 -3.63 0.63 11.89
N LYS A 89 -2.40 0.27 12.26
CA LYS A 89 -1.13 0.69 11.63
C LYS A 89 -0.26 -0.54 11.43
N GLU A 90 0.36 -0.67 10.26
CA GLU A 90 1.23 -1.82 9.90
C GLU A 90 0.62 -3.15 10.37
N LYS A 91 -0.68 -3.34 10.04
CA LYS A 91 -1.45 -4.47 10.54
C LYS A 91 -1.28 -5.70 9.66
N GLU A 92 -0.59 -6.69 10.19
CA GLU A 92 -0.58 -8.01 9.58
C GLU A 92 -1.94 -8.69 9.76
N LEU A 93 -2.55 -9.10 8.65
CA LEU A 93 -3.77 -9.88 8.59
C LEU A 93 -3.50 -11.19 7.86
N THR A 94 -4.09 -12.25 8.36
CA THR A 94 -3.97 -13.59 7.77
C THR A 94 -5.33 -14.23 7.59
N LEU A 95 -5.44 -15.10 6.58
CA LEU A 95 -6.63 -15.88 6.32
C LEU A 95 -6.24 -17.23 5.69
N ASN A 96 -6.89 -18.30 6.12
CA ASN A 96 -6.79 -19.57 5.42
C ASN A 96 -7.78 -19.59 4.26
N PHE A 97 -7.29 -19.87 3.06
CA PHE A 97 -8.06 -19.93 1.84
C PHE A 97 -7.94 -21.33 1.20
N LYS A 98 -9.06 -21.96 0.91
CA LYS A 98 -9.09 -23.32 0.37
C LYS A 98 -9.45 -23.31 -1.11
N VAL A 99 -8.66 -24.02 -1.91
CA VAL A 99 -8.93 -24.28 -3.33
C VAL A 99 -8.78 -25.79 -3.54
N ASP A 100 -9.88 -26.44 -3.86
CA ASP A 100 -10.00 -27.91 -3.98
C ASP A 100 -9.43 -28.62 -2.71
N GLU A 101 -8.40 -29.46 -2.82
CA GLU A 101 -7.73 -30.11 -1.67
C GLU A 101 -6.63 -29.26 -1.03
N TYR A 102 -6.24 -28.15 -1.62
CA TYR A 102 -5.13 -27.32 -1.16
C TYR A 102 -5.59 -26.23 -0.20
N ASN A 103 -4.77 -26.01 0.84
CA ASN A 103 -4.98 -24.92 1.79
C ASN A 103 -3.85 -23.89 1.66
N PHE A 104 -4.20 -22.65 1.41
CA PHE A 104 -3.29 -21.53 1.30
C PHE A 104 -3.43 -20.63 2.53
N LYS A 105 -2.31 -20.13 3.02
CA LYS A 105 -2.32 -19.05 4.00
C LYS A 105 -2.11 -17.74 3.26
N LEU A 106 -3.16 -16.93 3.18
CA LEU A 106 -3.07 -15.55 2.70
C LEU A 106 -2.49 -14.69 3.82
N LEU A 107 -1.62 -13.77 3.45
CA LEU A 107 -1.00 -12.82 4.35
C LEU A 107 -0.92 -11.45 3.68
N GLY A 108 -1.26 -10.39 4.40
CA GLY A 108 -1.07 -9.01 3.95
C GLY A 108 -0.75 -8.12 5.13
N ASN A 109 0.18 -7.20 4.94
CA ASN A 109 0.46 -6.13 5.88
C ASN A 109 -0.15 -4.84 5.35
N ILE A 110 -1.12 -4.28 6.07
CA ILE A 110 -1.84 -3.07 5.68
C ILE A 110 -1.22 -1.90 6.41
N ASP A 111 -0.76 -0.89 5.67
CA ASP A 111 -0.02 0.22 6.24
C ASP A 111 -0.86 1.03 7.23
N ARG A 112 -2.11 1.34 6.86
CA ARG A 112 -3.04 2.05 7.75
C ARG A 112 -4.50 1.75 7.43
N ILE A 113 -5.31 1.60 8.48
CA ILE A 113 -6.76 1.62 8.39
C ILE A 113 -7.27 2.67 9.37
N ASP A 114 -8.11 3.57 8.89
CA ASP A 114 -8.75 4.59 9.71
C ASP A 114 -10.23 4.79 9.35
N ILE A 115 -10.95 5.52 10.23
CA ILE A 115 -12.28 6.04 9.93
C ILE A 115 -12.15 7.56 9.82
N THR A 116 -12.44 8.08 8.66
CA THR A 116 -12.50 9.51 8.42
C THR A 116 -13.92 9.93 8.08
N ASN A 117 -14.54 10.76 8.92
CA ASN A 117 -15.93 11.24 8.71
C ASN A 117 -16.93 10.10 8.43
N ASN A 118 -16.87 9.02 9.19
CA ASN A 118 -17.66 7.77 9.07
C ASN A 118 -17.31 6.86 7.87
N THR A 119 -16.37 7.23 7.02
CA THR A 119 -15.88 6.38 5.93
C THR A 119 -14.64 5.63 6.38
N VAL A 120 -14.64 4.31 6.25
CA VAL A 120 -13.44 3.48 6.49
C VAL A 120 -12.46 3.67 5.34
N ARG A 121 -11.19 3.92 5.66
CA ARG A 121 -10.15 4.02 4.65
C ARG A 121 -9.11 2.94 4.86
N ILE A 122 -8.81 2.18 3.82
CA ILE A 122 -7.71 1.22 3.75
C ILE A 122 -6.63 1.85 2.88
N ILE A 123 -5.49 2.12 3.46
CA ILE A 123 -4.46 3.00 2.91
C ILE A 123 -3.15 2.26 2.75
N ASP A 124 -2.52 2.44 1.60
CA ASP A 124 -1.16 2.04 1.29
C ASP A 124 -0.32 3.29 1.00
N TYR A 125 0.92 3.32 1.49
CA TYR A 125 1.85 4.43 1.26
C TYR A 125 2.89 4.07 0.19
N LYS A 126 3.01 4.91 -0.82
CA LYS A 126 4.01 4.72 -1.88
C LYS A 126 4.97 5.90 -1.97
N THR A 127 6.27 5.61 -1.90
CA THR A 127 7.37 6.58 -2.04
C THR A 127 7.90 6.69 -3.46
N GLY A 128 7.41 5.83 -4.36
CA GLY A 128 7.75 5.80 -5.78
C GLY A 128 7.15 6.96 -6.58
N LYS A 129 7.28 6.86 -7.91
CA LYS A 129 6.59 7.80 -8.83
C LYS A 129 5.08 7.62 -8.69
N ASN A 130 4.36 8.73 -8.87
CA ASN A 130 2.92 8.67 -9.06
C ASN A 130 2.59 7.81 -10.26
N ILE A 131 1.53 7.07 -10.12
CA ILE A 131 0.90 6.34 -11.23
C ILE A 131 -0.31 7.13 -11.72
N SER A 132 -0.72 6.85 -12.94
CA SER A 132 -1.96 7.41 -13.46
C SER A 132 -3.17 6.80 -12.74
N ASN A 133 -4.26 7.56 -12.62
CA ASN A 133 -5.50 7.02 -12.05
C ASN A 133 -6.00 5.75 -12.77
N SER A 134 -5.67 5.61 -14.06
CA SER A 134 -6.00 4.42 -14.85
C SER A 134 -5.30 3.16 -14.36
N GLU A 135 -4.15 3.27 -13.69
CA GLU A 135 -3.45 2.12 -13.10
C GLU A 135 -4.15 1.59 -11.84
N LEU A 136 -4.92 2.46 -11.14
CA LEU A 136 -5.77 2.08 -10.01
C LEU A 136 -7.24 1.87 -10.41
N THR A 137 -7.53 1.79 -11.72
CA THR A 137 -8.87 1.52 -12.24
C THR A 137 -8.87 0.19 -12.97
N PHE A 138 -9.90 -0.62 -12.76
CA PHE A 138 -10.14 -1.84 -13.52
C PHE A 138 -11.58 -1.90 -14.00
N SER A 139 -11.83 -2.62 -15.09
CA SER A 139 -13.15 -2.73 -15.69
C SER A 139 -13.76 -4.10 -15.42
N ASP A 140 -12.95 -5.14 -15.54
CA ASP A 140 -13.33 -6.53 -15.35
C ASP A 140 -12.53 -7.19 -14.23
N TRP A 141 -13.16 -8.15 -13.55
CA TRP A 141 -12.49 -8.93 -12.51
C TRP A 141 -11.34 -9.79 -13.05
N ASP A 142 -11.44 -10.28 -14.28
CA ASP A 142 -10.39 -11.09 -14.89
C ASP A 142 -9.11 -10.26 -15.15
N GLU A 143 -9.21 -8.92 -15.35
CA GLU A 143 -8.03 -8.06 -15.43
C GLU A 143 -7.19 -8.08 -14.16
N VAL A 144 -7.80 -8.35 -13.03
CA VAL A 144 -7.13 -8.28 -11.71
C VAL A 144 -6.10 -9.39 -11.56
N SER A 145 -6.40 -10.60 -12.06
CA SER A 145 -5.51 -11.77 -11.98
C SER A 145 -4.61 -11.93 -13.21
N ASP A 146 -5.05 -11.42 -14.38
CA ASP A 146 -4.40 -11.73 -15.66
C ASP A 146 -3.48 -10.61 -16.16
N ASN A 147 -3.65 -9.37 -15.68
CA ASN A 147 -2.85 -8.25 -16.13
C ASN A 147 -1.80 -7.84 -15.08
N PRO A 148 -0.49 -8.10 -15.33
CA PRO A 148 0.57 -7.75 -14.37
C PRO A 148 0.65 -6.25 -14.05
N LYS A 149 0.10 -5.38 -14.92
CA LYS A 149 0.03 -3.92 -14.66
C LYS A 149 -1.02 -3.54 -13.62
N LYS A 150 -1.83 -4.51 -13.16
CA LYS A 150 -2.83 -4.34 -12.11
C LYS A 150 -2.35 -4.85 -10.74
N ASP A 151 -1.05 -4.99 -10.55
CA ASP A 151 -0.42 -5.42 -9.30
C ASP A 151 -0.92 -4.62 -8.08
N LYS A 152 -1.02 -3.29 -8.21
CA LYS A 152 -1.52 -2.41 -7.15
C LYS A 152 -3.02 -2.55 -6.92
N VAL A 153 -3.79 -2.76 -7.99
CA VAL A 153 -5.22 -3.08 -7.89
C VAL A 153 -5.40 -4.37 -7.10
N PHE A 154 -4.66 -5.42 -7.48
CA PHE A 154 -4.69 -6.71 -6.78
C PHE A 154 -4.30 -6.55 -5.30
N GLN A 155 -3.23 -5.81 -5.00
CA GLN A 155 -2.77 -5.54 -3.65
C GLN A 155 -3.88 -4.89 -2.81
N LEU A 156 -4.51 -3.83 -3.31
CA LEU A 156 -5.56 -3.10 -2.60
C LEU A 156 -6.83 -3.95 -2.40
N LEU A 157 -7.21 -4.75 -3.39
CA LEU A 157 -8.34 -5.69 -3.27
C LEU A 157 -8.03 -6.79 -2.24
N MET A 158 -6.79 -7.32 -2.23
CA MET A 158 -6.35 -8.29 -1.23
C MET A 158 -6.40 -7.71 0.18
N TYR A 159 -5.96 -6.47 0.37
CA TYR A 159 -6.06 -5.79 1.67
C TYR A 159 -7.51 -5.64 2.12
N SER A 160 -8.39 -5.24 1.22
CA SER A 160 -9.82 -5.11 1.49
C SER A 160 -10.45 -6.45 1.86
N TYR A 161 -10.13 -7.49 1.12
CA TYR A 161 -10.60 -8.85 1.36
C TYR A 161 -10.14 -9.38 2.72
N LEU A 162 -8.84 -9.28 3.02
CA LEU A 162 -8.31 -9.70 4.32
C LEU A 162 -8.93 -8.91 5.47
N PHE A 163 -9.09 -7.59 5.29
CA PHE A 163 -9.71 -6.75 6.32
C PHE A 163 -11.15 -7.17 6.59
N LEU A 164 -11.97 -7.31 5.57
CA LEU A 164 -13.40 -7.64 5.72
C LEU A 164 -13.63 -9.07 6.23
N LYS A 165 -12.81 -10.03 5.81
CA LYS A 165 -12.90 -11.40 6.33
C LYS A 165 -12.50 -11.51 7.80
N ASN A 166 -11.61 -10.63 8.28
CA ASN A 166 -11.24 -10.57 9.70
C ASN A 166 -12.15 -9.66 10.53
N ASN A 167 -12.89 -8.73 9.88
CA ASN A 167 -13.75 -7.75 10.55
C ASN A 167 -15.09 -7.62 9.80
N PRO A 168 -15.95 -8.64 9.85
CA PRO A 168 -17.19 -8.70 9.07
C PRO A 168 -18.22 -7.60 9.45
N GLU A 169 -18.07 -6.96 10.60
CA GLU A 169 -18.89 -5.83 11.02
C GLU A 169 -18.71 -4.57 10.15
N PHE A 170 -17.69 -4.55 9.30
CA PHE A 170 -17.44 -3.46 8.35
C PHE A 170 -18.02 -3.75 6.95
N LEU A 171 -18.57 -4.95 6.70
CA LEU A 171 -19.32 -5.20 5.49
C LEU A 171 -20.48 -4.19 5.38
N ASP A 172 -20.76 -3.74 4.17
CA ASP A 172 -21.79 -2.73 3.87
C ASP A 172 -21.54 -1.32 4.46
N LYS A 173 -20.39 -1.08 5.08
CA LYS A 173 -19.96 0.27 5.42
C LYS A 173 -19.39 0.98 4.18
N GLU A 174 -19.39 2.31 4.24
CA GLU A 174 -18.68 3.08 3.24
C GLU A 174 -17.18 2.87 3.41
N ILE A 175 -16.54 2.28 2.40
CA ILE A 175 -15.10 1.97 2.41
C ILE A 175 -14.45 2.60 1.20
N ILE A 176 -13.36 3.31 1.42
CA ILE A 176 -12.45 3.80 0.38
C ILE A 176 -11.10 3.10 0.56
N VAL A 177 -10.63 2.50 -0.50
CA VAL A 177 -9.30 1.86 -0.54
C VAL A 177 -8.44 2.64 -1.50
N GLY A 178 -7.21 2.95 -1.13
CA GLY A 178 -6.38 3.77 -2.01
C GLY A 178 -4.93 3.89 -1.57
N ILE A 179 -4.21 4.69 -2.35
CA ILE A 179 -2.78 4.94 -2.16
C ILE A 179 -2.53 6.42 -1.91
N TYR A 180 -1.76 6.71 -0.87
CA TYR A 180 -1.09 8.00 -0.75
C TYR A 180 0.27 7.95 -1.45
N PHE A 181 0.39 8.70 -2.55
CA PHE A 181 1.69 8.92 -3.20
C PHE A 181 2.40 10.08 -2.52
N LEU A 182 3.38 9.77 -1.67
CA LEU A 182 4.04 10.77 -0.83
C LEU A 182 4.83 11.81 -1.63
N ARG A 183 5.16 11.52 -2.88
CA ARG A 183 5.77 12.51 -3.80
C ARG A 183 4.77 13.55 -4.33
N ASP A 184 3.49 13.28 -4.19
CA ASP A 184 2.41 14.14 -4.70
C ASP A 184 1.20 14.12 -3.76
N VAL A 185 1.47 14.33 -2.50
CA VAL A 185 0.47 14.28 -1.42
C VAL A 185 -0.67 15.29 -1.63
N LYS A 186 -0.46 16.32 -2.43
CA LYS A 186 -1.47 17.34 -2.74
C LYS A 186 -2.71 16.79 -3.45
N ASN A 187 -2.55 15.67 -4.15
CA ASN A 187 -3.67 14.97 -4.79
C ASN A 187 -4.52 14.15 -3.80
N GLY A 188 -4.08 14.08 -2.53
CA GLY A 188 -4.78 13.31 -1.52
C GLY A 188 -4.68 11.80 -1.73
N LEU A 189 -5.62 11.08 -1.13
CA LEU A 189 -5.76 9.64 -1.32
C LEU A 189 -6.29 9.34 -2.73
N VAL A 190 -5.50 8.63 -3.53
CA VAL A 190 -5.91 8.18 -4.87
C VAL A 190 -6.69 6.87 -4.72
N PRO A 191 -8.00 6.86 -4.97
CA PRO A 191 -8.83 5.70 -4.68
C PRO A 191 -8.71 4.62 -5.76
N LEU A 192 -8.82 3.37 -5.32
CA LEU A 192 -9.11 2.23 -6.19
C LEU A 192 -10.50 2.40 -6.80
N GLN A 193 -10.62 2.18 -8.10
CA GLN A 193 -11.88 2.32 -8.84
C GLN A 193 -12.17 1.11 -9.70
N LYS A 194 -13.46 0.81 -9.85
CA LYS A 194 -13.97 -0.15 -10.85
C LYS A 194 -14.97 0.55 -11.75
N THR A 195 -14.88 0.33 -13.04
CA THR A 195 -15.88 0.80 -14.00
C THR A 195 -17.26 0.25 -13.62
N GLY A 196 -18.24 1.13 -13.48
CA GLY A 196 -19.57 0.76 -13.00
C GLY A 196 -19.74 0.78 -11.47
N GLY A 197 -18.68 1.13 -10.73
CA GLY A 197 -18.68 1.22 -9.27
C GLY A 197 -18.07 0.02 -8.57
N LEU A 198 -17.53 0.25 -7.38
CA LEU A 198 -17.01 -0.78 -6.48
C LEU A 198 -17.66 -0.58 -5.11
N LYS A 199 -18.28 -1.64 -4.61
CA LYS A 199 -18.78 -1.72 -3.24
C LYS A 199 -18.07 -2.87 -2.53
N PHE A 200 -17.82 -2.70 -1.25
CA PHE A 200 -17.15 -3.70 -0.42
C PHE A 200 -18.18 -4.48 0.42
N ASP A 201 -18.99 -5.25 -0.28
CA ASP A 201 -20.09 -6.07 0.21
C ASP A 201 -19.83 -7.57 -0.05
N ASN A 202 -20.84 -8.40 0.10
CA ASN A 202 -20.74 -9.84 -0.16
C ASN A 202 -20.43 -10.15 -1.62
N ASP A 203 -20.96 -9.37 -2.57
CA ASP A 203 -20.65 -9.54 -3.99
C ASP A 203 -19.16 -9.30 -4.29
N PHE A 204 -18.54 -8.32 -3.61
CA PHE A 204 -17.09 -8.12 -3.68
C PHE A 204 -16.34 -9.36 -3.19
N ILE A 205 -16.72 -9.89 -2.03
CA ILE A 205 -16.08 -11.08 -1.43
C ILE A 205 -16.14 -12.26 -2.42
N GLU A 206 -17.33 -12.56 -2.95
CA GLU A 206 -17.55 -13.68 -3.87
C GLU A 206 -16.74 -13.52 -5.16
N ASN A 207 -16.80 -12.35 -5.79
CA ASN A 207 -16.05 -12.09 -7.03
C ASN A 207 -14.54 -12.20 -6.81
N PHE A 208 -14.02 -11.67 -5.71
CA PHE A 208 -12.59 -11.73 -5.43
C PHE A 208 -12.14 -13.16 -5.09
N GLU A 209 -12.95 -13.94 -4.36
CA GLU A 209 -12.69 -15.37 -4.10
C GLU A 209 -12.65 -16.21 -5.40
N ILE A 210 -13.50 -15.88 -6.38
CA ILE A 210 -13.44 -16.49 -7.71
C ILE A 210 -12.09 -16.20 -8.38
N GLN A 211 -11.63 -14.94 -8.36
CA GLN A 211 -10.34 -14.58 -8.95
C GLN A 211 -9.16 -15.22 -8.23
N LEU A 212 -9.19 -15.27 -6.91
CA LEU A 212 -8.17 -15.97 -6.13
C LEU A 212 -8.15 -17.46 -6.46
N SER A 213 -9.31 -18.09 -6.57
CA SER A 213 -9.41 -19.51 -6.93
C SER A 213 -8.84 -19.78 -8.31
N LYS A 214 -9.15 -18.95 -9.31
CA LYS A 214 -8.56 -19.02 -10.66
C LYS A 214 -7.03 -18.90 -10.61
N LEU A 215 -6.53 -17.89 -9.88
CA LEU A 215 -5.10 -17.64 -9.76
C LEU A 215 -4.38 -18.83 -9.11
N PHE A 216 -4.90 -19.35 -8.00
CA PHE A 216 -4.29 -20.48 -7.30
C PHE A 216 -4.35 -21.77 -8.10
N LYS A 217 -5.44 -22.04 -8.86
CA LYS A 217 -5.48 -23.18 -9.78
C LYS A 217 -4.40 -23.08 -10.83
N ARG A 218 -4.20 -21.93 -11.44
CA ARG A 218 -3.11 -21.72 -12.40
C ARG A 218 -1.73 -21.95 -11.75
N ILE A 219 -1.52 -21.48 -10.53
CA ILE A 219 -0.25 -21.73 -9.81
C ILE A 219 -0.01 -23.22 -9.54
N ILE A 220 -1.07 -24.03 -9.34
CA ILE A 220 -0.96 -25.46 -9.07
C ILE A 220 -0.80 -26.27 -10.36
N GLU A 221 -1.55 -25.90 -11.41
CA GLU A 221 -1.77 -26.74 -12.58
C GLU A 221 -0.90 -26.34 -13.78
N ASP A 222 -0.53 -25.05 -13.88
CA ASP A 222 0.21 -24.55 -15.04
C ASP A 222 1.71 -24.87 -14.95
N ASP A 223 2.29 -25.27 -16.07
CA ASP A 223 3.73 -25.23 -16.28
C ASP A 223 4.17 -23.76 -16.32
N PHE A 224 5.05 -23.34 -15.40
CA PHE A 224 5.61 -21.99 -15.43
C PHE A 224 6.48 -21.80 -16.66
N LYS A 225 5.89 -21.26 -17.72
CA LYS A 225 6.58 -20.93 -18.97
C LYS A 225 7.00 -19.47 -18.96
N GLU A 226 8.08 -19.19 -19.65
CA GLU A 226 8.53 -17.84 -19.91
C GLU A 226 7.43 -17.04 -20.62
N ASN A 227 7.25 -15.77 -20.25
CA ASN A 227 6.23 -14.93 -20.85
C ASN A 227 6.64 -14.55 -22.28
N ASP A 228 5.80 -14.86 -23.26
CA ASP A 228 6.05 -14.57 -24.67
C ASP A 228 6.09 -13.06 -25.00
N ASP A 229 5.57 -12.18 -24.12
CA ASP A 229 5.68 -10.72 -24.27
C ASP A 229 6.77 -10.13 -23.38
N PRO A 230 7.96 -9.83 -23.94
CA PRO A 230 9.08 -9.24 -23.17
C PRO A 230 8.72 -7.88 -22.56
N LYS A 231 7.68 -7.18 -23.04
CA LYS A 231 7.25 -5.89 -22.48
C LYS A 231 6.51 -6.02 -21.15
N LEU A 232 6.05 -7.23 -20.82
CA LEU A 232 5.41 -7.53 -19.54
C LEU A 232 6.41 -7.95 -18.45
N CYS A 233 7.68 -8.20 -18.82
CA CYS A 233 8.72 -8.62 -17.90
C CYS A 233 9.78 -7.51 -17.78
N GLU A 234 9.88 -6.86 -16.64
CA GLU A 234 10.91 -5.84 -16.39
C GLU A 234 12.34 -6.41 -16.46
N PHE A 235 12.51 -7.72 -16.24
CA PHE A 235 13.79 -8.39 -16.24
C PHE A 235 14.18 -8.98 -17.60
N CYS A 236 13.22 -9.25 -18.48
CA CYS A 236 13.48 -9.87 -19.80
C CYS A 236 14.33 -8.98 -20.70
N ASN A 237 14.17 -7.67 -20.65
CA ASN A 237 15.03 -6.71 -21.34
C ASN A 237 16.51 -6.79 -20.91
N SER A 238 16.79 -7.29 -19.72
CA SER A 238 18.15 -7.49 -19.21
C SER A 238 18.79 -8.77 -19.75
N LEU A 239 17.99 -9.75 -20.12
CA LEU A 239 18.48 -11.02 -20.70
C LEU A 239 19.00 -10.83 -22.13
N GLU A 240 18.34 -10.00 -22.94
CA GLU A 240 18.83 -9.62 -24.28
C GLU A 240 20.22 -8.96 -24.21
N ILE A 241 20.45 -8.07 -23.22
CA ILE A 241 21.73 -7.38 -23.02
C ILE A 241 22.83 -8.37 -22.60
N THR A 242 22.47 -9.44 -21.91
CA THR A 242 23.42 -10.45 -21.40
C THR A 242 23.66 -11.60 -22.39
N GLY A 243 22.98 -11.60 -23.54
CA GLY A 243 23.15 -12.63 -24.58
C GLY A 243 22.73 -14.03 -24.14
N ARG A 244 21.77 -14.14 -23.20
CA ARG A 244 21.23 -15.41 -22.67
C ARG A 244 19.92 -15.84 -23.32
N ILE A 245 19.55 -15.19 -24.43
CA ILE A 245 18.49 -15.62 -25.36
C ILE A 245 19.08 -15.65 -26.75
#